data_4b248b112252d4f8898fdb2d9e7e4bf7
#
_entry.id   4b248b112252d4f8898fdb2d9e7e4bf7
#
_cell.length_a   1.000
_cell.length_b   1.000
_cell.length_c   1.000
_cell.angle_alpha   90.00
_cell.angle_beta   90.00
_cell.angle_gamma   90.00
#
_symmetry.space_group_name_H-M   'P 1'
#
loop_
_entity.id
_entity.type
_entity.pdbx_description
1 polymer ?
#
loop_
_entity_poly.entity_id
_entity_poly.type
_entity_poly.pdbx_seq_one_letter_code
_entity_poly.pdbx_strand_id
1 'polypeptide(L)'
;SLYTKDQIFETYLNQVGFGGPAYGIQEAARQYFATDAASLSLSQSAYLAGLTRAPSRYSPFGEHPNEGLERQKTVLLQMLNNSFINNEEYQQSLNEKVDFNSDKIEINAPHYVMYVKDLLVSQLGENVVSQGGLKITTTLDLPLQNKVQEIVTNEVKKLKNLHVGNGAALVTRPKTGEIIAMI
;
A
#
# COMPACT_ATOMS: atom_id res chain seq x y z
N SER A 1 -4.67 -24.49 -24.05
CA SER A 1 -4.48 -23.33 -23.16
C SER A 1 -3.74 -22.25 -23.95
N LEU A 2 -4.18 -21.00 -23.88
CA LEU A 2 -3.54 -19.85 -24.54
C LEU A 2 -2.25 -19.40 -23.81
N TYR A 3 -2.09 -19.81 -22.54
CA TYR A 3 -0.97 -19.41 -21.67
C TYR A 3 -0.33 -20.63 -21.02
N THR A 4 0.97 -20.56 -20.78
CA THR A 4 1.71 -21.53 -19.94
C THR A 4 1.39 -21.31 -18.46
N LYS A 5 1.71 -22.32 -17.60
CA LYS A 5 1.54 -22.18 -16.15
C LYS A 5 2.36 -21.02 -15.60
N ASP A 6 3.58 -20.84 -16.10
CA ASP A 6 4.48 -19.78 -15.64
C ASP A 6 3.93 -18.39 -16.01
N GLN A 7 3.40 -18.22 -17.23
CA GLN A 7 2.75 -16.97 -17.63
C GLN A 7 1.52 -16.64 -16.79
N ILE A 8 0.71 -17.67 -16.44
CA ILE A 8 -0.45 -17.48 -15.55
C ILE A 8 0.02 -17.07 -14.17
N PHE A 9 1.06 -17.72 -13.64
CA PHE A 9 1.60 -17.44 -12.32
C PHE A 9 2.24 -16.05 -12.24
N GLU A 10 3.03 -15.67 -13.24
CA GLU A 10 3.62 -14.33 -13.35
C GLU A 10 2.51 -13.25 -13.38
N THR A 11 1.48 -13.47 -14.22
CA THR A 11 0.35 -12.55 -14.29
C THR A 11 -0.37 -12.44 -12.95
N TYR A 12 -0.59 -13.57 -12.26
CA TYR A 12 -1.19 -13.59 -10.93
C TYR A 12 -0.37 -12.79 -9.93
N LEU A 13 0.95 -13.05 -9.84
CA LEU A 13 1.84 -12.36 -8.91
C LEU A 13 1.92 -10.84 -9.17
N ASN A 14 1.77 -10.42 -10.42
CA ASN A 14 1.79 -9.01 -10.79
C ASN A 14 0.46 -8.28 -10.54
N GLN A 15 -0.65 -9.01 -10.33
CA GLN A 15 -1.98 -8.41 -10.18
C GLN A 15 -2.62 -8.64 -8.81
N VAL A 16 -2.19 -9.65 -8.06
CA VAL A 16 -2.80 -9.98 -6.76
C VAL A 16 -2.60 -8.85 -5.75
N GLY A 17 -3.66 -8.54 -5.00
CA GLY A 17 -3.61 -7.55 -3.92
C GLY A 17 -3.01 -8.13 -2.64
N PHE A 18 -2.05 -7.42 -2.07
CA PHE A 18 -1.40 -7.77 -0.80
C PHE A 18 -1.88 -6.88 0.36
N GLY A 19 -2.87 -6.03 0.13
CA GLY A 19 -3.43 -5.12 1.12
C GLY A 19 -3.02 -3.67 0.91
N GLY A 20 -3.93 -2.75 1.26
CA GLY A 20 -3.76 -1.33 0.98
C GLY A 20 -3.53 -1.07 -0.52
N PRO A 21 -2.58 -0.22 -0.88
CA PRO A 21 -2.25 0.07 -2.28
C PRO A 21 -1.29 -0.95 -2.92
N ALA A 22 -0.87 -2.01 -2.20
CA ALA A 22 0.11 -2.99 -2.70
C ALA A 22 -0.55 -4.01 -3.64
N TYR A 23 -0.55 -3.69 -4.92
CA TYR A 23 -0.90 -4.61 -6.01
C TYR A 23 0.36 -5.12 -6.68
N GLY A 24 0.46 -6.45 -6.79
CA GLY A 24 1.63 -7.14 -7.31
C GLY A 24 2.75 -7.31 -6.29
N ILE A 25 3.51 -8.41 -6.49
CA ILE A 25 4.56 -8.86 -5.54
C ILE A 25 5.70 -7.84 -5.39
N GLN A 26 6.05 -7.12 -6.46
CA GLN A 26 7.12 -6.13 -6.43
C GLN A 26 6.74 -4.96 -5.52
N GLU A 27 5.52 -4.46 -5.64
CA GLU A 27 5.04 -3.36 -4.80
C GLU A 27 4.86 -3.82 -3.35
N ALA A 28 4.37 -5.04 -3.14
CA ALA A 28 4.26 -5.63 -1.81
C ALA A 28 5.64 -5.75 -1.13
N ALA A 29 6.67 -6.22 -1.85
CA ALA A 29 8.03 -6.32 -1.32
C ALA A 29 8.58 -4.95 -0.88
N ARG A 30 8.35 -3.92 -1.68
CA ARG A 30 8.75 -2.54 -1.35
C ARG A 30 8.00 -1.98 -0.16
N GLN A 31 6.68 -2.13 -0.16
CA GLN A 31 5.83 -1.59 0.89
C GLN A 31 6.07 -2.27 2.24
N TYR A 32 6.14 -3.59 2.27
CA TYR A 32 6.23 -4.33 3.52
C TYR A 32 7.66 -4.47 4.04
N PHE A 33 8.67 -4.52 3.15
CA PHE A 33 10.04 -4.85 3.53
C PHE A 33 11.11 -3.88 2.98
N ALA A 34 10.72 -2.83 2.26
CA ALA A 34 11.63 -1.87 1.63
C ALA A 34 12.68 -2.56 0.71
N THR A 35 12.31 -3.65 0.04
CA THR A 35 13.18 -4.45 -0.83
C THR A 35 12.52 -4.77 -2.17
N ASP A 36 13.28 -5.32 -3.11
CA ASP A 36 12.75 -5.83 -4.36
C ASP A 36 12.26 -7.28 -4.21
N ALA A 37 11.27 -7.69 -5.03
CA ALA A 37 10.70 -9.04 -4.99
C ALA A 37 11.76 -10.15 -5.14
N ALA A 38 12.79 -9.91 -5.97
CA ALA A 38 13.89 -10.85 -6.19
C ALA A 38 14.81 -11.01 -4.97
N SER A 39 14.75 -10.10 -4.00
CA SER A 39 15.59 -10.09 -2.80
C SER A 39 14.83 -10.52 -1.53
N LEU A 40 13.58 -10.96 -1.67
CA LEU A 40 12.80 -11.45 -0.56
C LEU A 40 13.42 -12.72 0.02
N SER A 41 13.53 -12.79 1.36
CA SER A 41 13.85 -14.03 2.05
C SER A 41 12.68 -15.03 1.94
N LEU A 42 12.95 -16.30 2.31
CA LEU A 42 11.91 -17.33 2.36
C LEU A 42 10.83 -16.96 3.38
N SER A 43 11.22 -16.40 4.51
CA SER A 43 10.34 -15.91 5.57
C SER A 43 9.43 -14.79 5.07
N GLN A 44 9.99 -13.79 4.40
CA GLN A 44 9.25 -12.68 3.80
C GLN A 44 8.31 -13.15 2.67
N SER A 45 8.77 -14.04 1.81
CA SER A 45 7.97 -14.63 0.74
C SER A 45 6.77 -15.41 1.29
N ALA A 46 6.96 -16.22 2.33
CA ALA A 46 5.90 -16.96 3.00
C ALA A 46 4.88 -16.02 3.67
N TYR A 47 5.35 -14.90 4.23
CA TYR A 47 4.47 -13.88 4.79
C TYR A 47 3.57 -13.27 3.71
N LEU A 48 4.14 -12.80 2.60
CA LEU A 48 3.36 -12.22 1.48
C LEU A 48 2.38 -13.26 0.90
N ALA A 49 2.81 -14.50 0.70
CA ALA A 49 1.91 -15.56 0.24
C ALA A 49 0.72 -15.76 1.20
N GLY A 50 0.95 -15.63 2.51
CA GLY A 50 -0.10 -15.68 3.53
C GLY A 50 -1.10 -14.54 3.45
N LEU A 51 -0.66 -13.34 3.08
CA LEU A 51 -1.49 -12.13 2.98
C LEU A 51 -2.60 -12.25 1.94
N THR A 52 -2.33 -12.91 0.82
CA THR A 52 -3.29 -12.97 -0.31
C THR A 52 -4.66 -13.54 0.06
N ARG A 53 -4.74 -14.34 1.13
CA ARG A 53 -6.01 -14.94 1.61
C ARG A 53 -6.94 -13.91 2.26
N ALA A 54 -6.40 -12.98 3.03
CA ALA A 54 -7.16 -11.94 3.73
C ALA A 54 -6.24 -10.73 4.03
N PRO A 55 -5.92 -9.92 3.02
CA PRO A 55 -4.88 -8.90 3.11
C PRO A 55 -5.09 -7.89 4.24
N SER A 56 -6.32 -7.41 4.43
CA SER A 56 -6.63 -6.45 5.49
C SER A 56 -6.49 -7.05 6.89
N ARG A 57 -6.85 -8.32 7.06
CA ARG A 57 -6.78 -9.02 8.36
C ARG A 57 -5.35 -9.35 8.76
N TYR A 58 -4.54 -9.81 7.80
CA TYR A 58 -3.17 -10.28 8.05
C TYR A 58 -2.12 -9.18 7.91
N SER A 59 -2.53 -7.95 7.60
CA SER A 59 -1.63 -6.80 7.51
C SER A 59 -0.92 -6.55 8.85
N PRO A 60 0.40 -6.32 8.83
CA PRO A 60 1.16 -6.00 10.05
C PRO A 60 0.82 -4.59 10.59
N PHE A 61 0.11 -3.79 9.80
CA PHE A 61 -0.32 -2.43 10.13
C PHE A 61 -1.81 -2.36 10.51
N GLY A 62 -2.50 -3.51 10.57
CA GLY A 62 -3.91 -3.62 10.93
C GLY A 62 -4.16 -3.77 12.42
N GLU A 63 -5.40 -4.07 12.79
CA GLU A 63 -5.81 -4.26 14.19
C GLU A 63 -5.20 -5.52 14.84
N HIS A 64 -4.84 -6.52 14.04
CA HIS A 64 -4.34 -7.83 14.50
C HIS A 64 -2.98 -8.19 13.87
N PRO A 65 -1.90 -7.43 14.14
CA PRO A 65 -0.61 -7.55 13.43
C PRO A 65 0.04 -8.95 13.57
N ASN A 66 -0.24 -9.67 14.65
CA ASN A 66 0.33 -10.99 14.89
C ASN A 66 -0.34 -12.11 14.06
N GLU A 67 -1.57 -11.93 13.59
CA GLU A 67 -2.27 -12.95 12.79
C GLU A 67 -1.56 -13.23 11.46
N GLY A 68 -0.92 -12.21 10.86
CA GLY A 68 -0.11 -12.36 9.65
C GLY A 68 1.10 -13.27 9.88
N LEU A 69 1.77 -13.12 11.02
CA LEU A 69 2.91 -13.99 11.39
C LEU A 69 2.47 -15.44 11.67
N GLU A 70 1.34 -15.65 12.30
CA GLU A 70 0.78 -17.00 12.48
C GLU A 70 0.38 -17.62 11.12
N ARG A 71 -0.14 -16.82 10.22
CA ARG A 71 -0.43 -17.28 8.86
C ARG A 71 0.84 -17.64 8.09
N GLN A 72 1.92 -16.88 8.21
CA GLN A 72 3.24 -17.18 7.65
C GLN A 72 3.74 -18.55 8.11
N LYS A 73 3.70 -18.83 9.43
CA LYS A 73 4.08 -20.14 9.98
C LYS A 73 3.29 -21.29 9.35
N THR A 74 1.99 -21.07 9.12
CA THR A 74 1.12 -22.02 8.42
C THR A 74 1.60 -22.26 6.97
N VAL A 75 1.98 -21.20 6.26
CA VAL A 75 2.51 -21.31 4.88
C VAL A 75 3.83 -22.10 4.88
N LEU A 76 4.77 -21.74 5.75
CA LEU A 76 6.06 -22.45 5.88
C LEU A 76 5.87 -23.94 6.20
N LEU A 77 4.94 -24.27 7.11
CA LEU A 77 4.63 -25.68 7.43
C LEU A 77 4.05 -26.41 6.21
N GLN A 78 3.20 -25.77 5.43
CA GLN A 78 2.67 -26.36 4.19
C GLN A 78 3.78 -26.57 3.14
N MET A 79 4.72 -25.63 3.03
CA MET A 79 5.88 -25.80 2.14
C MET A 79 6.76 -26.98 2.56
N LEU A 80 7.00 -27.15 3.85
CA LEU A 80 7.73 -28.30 4.39
C LEU A 80 6.99 -29.62 4.09
N ASN A 81 5.68 -29.68 4.40
CA ASN A 81 4.88 -30.90 4.21
C ASN A 81 4.77 -31.31 2.72
N ASN A 82 4.87 -30.36 1.80
CA ASN A 82 4.86 -30.60 0.35
C ASN A 82 6.28 -30.71 -0.24
N SER A 83 7.31 -30.78 0.60
CA SER A 83 8.71 -30.92 0.17
C SER A 83 9.24 -29.78 -0.73
N PHE A 84 8.65 -28.59 -0.64
CA PHE A 84 9.17 -27.39 -1.30
C PHE A 84 10.38 -26.80 -0.57
N ILE A 85 10.48 -27.05 0.75
CA ILE A 85 11.60 -26.68 1.59
C ILE A 85 11.96 -27.87 2.48
N ASN A 86 13.22 -27.90 2.96
CA ASN A 86 13.67 -28.89 3.92
C ASN A 86 13.48 -28.40 5.37
N ASN A 87 13.76 -29.26 6.35
CA ASN A 87 13.56 -28.91 7.76
C ASN A 87 14.51 -27.82 8.26
N GLU A 88 15.71 -27.73 7.72
CA GLU A 88 16.68 -26.68 8.07
C GLU A 88 16.19 -25.31 7.61
N GLU A 89 15.77 -25.20 6.36
CA GLU A 89 15.16 -23.98 5.78
C GLU A 89 13.91 -23.56 6.54
N TYR A 90 13.07 -24.53 6.93
CA TYR A 90 11.88 -24.27 7.73
C TYR A 90 12.24 -23.66 9.10
N GLN A 91 13.17 -24.29 9.86
CA GLN A 91 13.59 -23.79 11.17
C GLN A 91 14.27 -22.43 11.07
N GLN A 92 15.12 -22.23 10.05
CA GLN A 92 15.77 -20.95 9.81
C GLN A 92 14.75 -19.86 9.55
N SER A 93 13.76 -20.13 8.70
CA SER A 93 12.70 -19.16 8.38
C SER A 93 11.77 -18.83 9.54
N LEU A 94 11.52 -19.79 10.45
CA LEU A 94 10.75 -19.54 11.67
C LEU A 94 11.50 -18.65 12.67
N ASN A 95 12.82 -18.75 12.71
CA ASN A 95 13.67 -17.97 13.62
C ASN A 95 14.07 -16.62 13.03
N GLU A 96 13.88 -16.42 11.74
CA GLU A 96 14.14 -15.14 11.09
C GLU A 96 13.15 -14.10 11.58
N LYS A 97 13.68 -13.00 12.14
CA LYS A 97 12.84 -11.86 12.51
C LYS A 97 12.38 -11.13 11.25
N VAL A 98 11.09 -11.08 11.03
CA VAL A 98 10.51 -10.32 9.94
C VAL A 98 10.35 -8.87 10.39
N ASP A 99 11.25 -8.01 9.92
CA ASP A 99 11.16 -6.58 10.17
C ASP A 99 10.31 -5.93 9.07
N PHE A 100 9.18 -5.37 9.49
CA PHE A 100 8.29 -4.65 8.58
C PHE A 100 8.74 -3.21 8.42
N ASN A 101 8.72 -2.74 7.19
CA ASN A 101 8.92 -1.34 6.89
C ASN A 101 7.77 -0.53 7.50
N SER A 102 8.05 0.14 8.61
CA SER A 102 7.09 1.00 9.30
C SER A 102 7.00 2.40 8.70
N ASP A 103 7.77 2.67 7.66
CA ASP A 103 7.59 3.90 6.91
C ASP A 103 6.16 3.89 6.38
N LYS A 104 5.28 4.53 7.14
CA LYS A 104 3.93 4.82 6.67
C LYS A 104 4.12 5.43 5.30
N ILE A 105 3.50 4.84 4.28
CA ILE A 105 3.29 5.58 3.04
C ILE A 105 2.45 6.78 3.47
N GLU A 106 3.12 7.87 3.84
CA GLU A 106 2.45 9.12 4.07
C GLU A 106 1.82 9.50 2.74
N ILE A 107 0.50 9.32 2.67
CA ILE A 107 -0.24 9.83 1.52
C ILE A 107 -0.14 11.34 1.62
N ASN A 108 0.77 11.90 0.83
CA ASN A 108 0.85 13.36 0.69
C ASN A 108 -0.48 13.85 0.11
N ALA A 109 -1.03 14.90 0.69
CA ALA A 109 -2.31 15.50 0.27
C ALA A 109 -3.48 14.50 0.21
N PRO A 110 -3.85 13.81 1.32
CA PRO A 110 -4.83 12.72 1.29
C PRO A 110 -6.20 13.15 0.73
N HIS A 111 -6.65 14.34 1.02
CA HIS A 111 -7.91 14.88 0.47
C HIS A 111 -7.86 15.00 -1.05
N TYR A 112 -6.74 15.47 -1.60
CA TYR A 112 -6.56 15.55 -3.05
C TYR A 112 -6.48 14.17 -3.70
N VAL A 113 -5.78 13.24 -3.08
CA VAL A 113 -5.69 11.85 -3.56
C VAL A 113 -7.07 11.20 -3.61
N MET A 114 -7.90 11.36 -2.57
CA MET A 114 -9.28 10.84 -2.55
C MET A 114 -10.15 11.51 -3.62
N TYR A 115 -10.06 12.84 -3.77
CA TYR A 115 -10.75 13.56 -4.82
C TYR A 115 -10.41 13.03 -6.22
N VAL A 116 -9.12 12.84 -6.51
CA VAL A 116 -8.66 12.30 -7.80
C VAL A 116 -9.13 10.87 -7.99
N LYS A 117 -9.09 10.03 -6.94
CA LYS A 117 -9.62 8.66 -6.99
C LYS A 117 -11.10 8.65 -7.36
N ASP A 118 -11.92 9.47 -6.71
CA ASP A 118 -13.36 9.53 -6.97
C ASP A 118 -13.64 10.00 -8.41
N LEU A 119 -12.84 10.96 -8.89
CA LEU A 119 -12.92 11.41 -10.28
C LEU A 119 -12.58 10.29 -11.26
N LEU A 120 -11.54 9.52 -10.99
CA LEU A 120 -11.14 8.37 -11.82
C LEU A 120 -12.20 7.27 -11.81
N VAL A 121 -12.76 6.96 -10.64
CA VAL A 121 -13.87 6.00 -10.53
C VAL A 121 -15.07 6.45 -11.37
N SER A 122 -15.40 7.75 -11.34
CA SER A 122 -16.50 8.29 -12.14
C SER A 122 -16.27 8.21 -13.66
N GLN A 123 -15.00 8.29 -14.10
CA GLN A 123 -14.63 8.31 -15.52
C GLN A 123 -14.31 6.91 -16.09
N LEU A 124 -13.65 6.07 -15.31
CA LEU A 124 -13.11 4.78 -15.76
C LEU A 124 -13.87 3.57 -15.19
N GLY A 125 -14.69 3.80 -14.16
CA GLY A 125 -15.36 2.75 -13.40
C GLY A 125 -14.49 2.16 -12.29
N GLU A 126 -15.15 1.69 -11.23
CA GLU A 126 -14.49 1.17 -10.03
C GLU A 126 -13.61 -0.06 -10.32
N ASN A 127 -14.04 -0.94 -11.22
CA ASN A 127 -13.29 -2.14 -11.58
C ASN A 127 -11.91 -1.80 -12.16
N VAL A 128 -11.81 -0.78 -13.01
CA VAL A 128 -10.54 -0.36 -13.63
C VAL A 128 -9.61 0.26 -12.59
N VAL A 129 -10.16 1.11 -11.72
CA VAL A 129 -9.37 1.78 -10.67
C VAL A 129 -8.90 0.81 -9.61
N SER A 130 -9.74 -0.17 -9.23
CA SER A 130 -9.41 -1.17 -8.20
C SER A 130 -8.43 -2.25 -8.68
N GLN A 131 -8.37 -2.53 -9.99
CA GLN A 131 -7.38 -3.46 -10.54
C GLN A 131 -5.93 -2.99 -10.35
N GLY A 132 -5.73 -1.70 -10.12
CA GLY A 132 -4.40 -1.12 -9.92
C GLY A 132 -3.59 -0.96 -11.20
N GLY A 133 -2.29 -0.67 -11.07
CA GLY A 133 -1.37 -0.51 -12.20
C GLY A 133 -1.51 0.82 -12.96
N LEU A 134 -2.45 1.68 -12.60
CA LEU A 134 -2.61 2.99 -13.21
C LEU A 134 -1.53 3.96 -12.69
N LYS A 135 -0.83 4.61 -13.61
CA LYS A 135 0.06 5.74 -13.29
C LYS A 135 -0.67 7.04 -13.55
N ILE A 136 -1.01 7.74 -12.48
CA ILE A 136 -1.77 8.99 -12.55
C ILE A 136 -0.82 10.18 -12.33
N THR A 137 -0.76 11.08 -13.30
CA THR A 137 -0.06 12.36 -13.17
C THR A 137 -1.09 13.44 -12.94
N THR A 138 -0.87 14.25 -11.92
CA THR A 138 -1.79 15.32 -11.51
C THR A 138 -1.12 16.70 -11.58
N THR A 139 -1.90 17.75 -11.37
CA THR A 139 -1.45 19.16 -11.34
C THR A 139 -1.01 19.62 -9.96
N LEU A 140 -1.03 18.73 -8.93
CA LEU A 140 -0.65 19.05 -7.56
C LEU A 140 0.80 19.52 -7.49
N ASP A 141 1.00 20.68 -6.86
CA ASP A 141 2.32 21.21 -6.49
C ASP A 141 2.61 20.84 -5.03
N LEU A 142 3.37 19.75 -4.80
CA LEU A 142 3.60 19.24 -3.46
C LEU A 142 4.30 20.23 -2.52
N PRO A 143 5.33 20.98 -2.92
CA PRO A 143 5.87 22.07 -2.13
C PRO A 143 4.84 23.10 -1.70
N LEU A 144 3.97 23.54 -2.63
CA LEU A 144 2.89 24.47 -2.33
C LEU A 144 1.84 23.86 -1.40
N GLN A 145 1.45 22.61 -1.64
CA GLN A 145 0.54 21.83 -0.80
C GLN A 145 1.01 21.85 0.66
N ASN A 146 2.28 21.50 0.90
CA ASN A 146 2.86 21.45 2.24
C ASN A 146 2.87 22.82 2.91
N LYS A 147 3.20 23.87 2.16
CA LYS A 147 3.19 25.24 2.67
C LYS A 147 1.79 25.72 3.05
N VAL A 148 0.79 25.44 2.22
CA VAL A 148 -0.61 25.79 2.50
C VAL A 148 -1.14 24.98 3.69
N GLN A 149 -0.78 23.68 3.80
CA GLN A 149 -1.12 22.85 4.96
C GLN A 149 -0.57 23.43 6.26
N GLU A 150 0.69 23.89 6.27
CA GLU A 150 1.30 24.54 7.43
C GLU A 150 0.55 25.82 7.82
N ILE A 151 0.23 26.67 6.84
CA ILE A 151 -0.52 27.91 7.08
C ILE A 151 -1.88 27.60 7.71
N VAL A 152 -2.68 26.72 7.11
CA VAL A 152 -4.01 26.35 7.61
C VAL A 152 -3.91 25.78 9.02
N THR A 153 -2.95 24.86 9.26
CA THR A 153 -2.73 24.27 10.58
C THR A 153 -2.41 25.33 11.63
N ASN A 154 -1.55 26.30 11.30
CA ASN A 154 -1.17 27.35 12.23
C ASN A 154 -2.33 28.33 12.50
N GLU A 155 -3.13 28.67 11.50
CA GLU A 155 -4.30 29.52 11.70
C GLU A 155 -5.38 28.83 12.56
N VAL A 156 -5.68 27.54 12.29
CA VAL A 156 -6.61 26.75 13.12
C VAL A 156 -6.14 26.69 14.57
N LYS A 157 -4.83 26.49 14.82
CA LYS A 157 -4.27 26.52 16.20
C LYS A 157 -4.52 27.83 16.92
N LYS A 158 -4.41 28.97 16.26
CA LYS A 158 -4.69 30.30 16.85
C LYS A 158 -6.16 30.46 17.25
N LEU A 159 -7.06 29.80 16.53
CA LEU A 159 -8.50 29.88 16.73
C LEU A 159 -9.06 28.83 17.70
N LYS A 160 -8.20 28.05 18.36
CA LYS A 160 -8.60 26.96 19.28
C LYS A 160 -9.56 27.44 20.38
N ASN A 161 -9.36 28.65 20.90
CA ASN A 161 -10.23 29.23 21.93
C ASN A 161 -11.63 29.58 21.44
N LEU A 162 -11.83 29.60 20.10
CA LEU A 162 -13.12 29.82 19.45
C LEU A 162 -13.77 28.48 19.03
N HIS A 163 -13.26 27.35 19.54
CA HIS A 163 -13.71 26.00 19.20
C HIS A 163 -13.60 25.64 17.71
N VAL A 164 -12.68 26.29 16.98
CA VAL A 164 -12.38 25.93 15.58
C VAL A 164 -11.40 24.74 15.61
N GLY A 165 -11.84 23.58 15.09
CA GLY A 165 -11.08 22.34 15.12
C GLY A 165 -10.49 21.92 13.78
N ASN A 166 -10.92 22.55 12.67
CA ASN A 166 -10.46 22.24 11.32
C ASN A 166 -10.46 23.48 10.42
N GLY A 167 -9.83 23.35 9.25
CA GLY A 167 -9.79 24.37 8.22
C GLY A 167 -9.52 23.72 6.86
N ALA A 168 -9.98 24.36 5.79
CA ALA A 168 -9.77 23.92 4.42
C ALA A 168 -9.23 25.08 3.57
N ALA A 169 -8.48 24.73 2.53
CA ALA A 169 -8.03 25.67 1.53
C ALA A 169 -7.94 24.98 0.16
N LEU A 170 -8.31 25.70 -0.89
CA LEU A 170 -8.19 25.27 -2.26
C LEU A 170 -7.41 26.34 -3.05
N VAL A 171 -6.33 25.91 -3.69
CA VAL A 171 -5.51 26.81 -4.53
C VAL A 171 -5.61 26.33 -5.97
N THR A 172 -6.01 27.23 -6.85
CA THR A 172 -6.19 26.95 -8.28
C THR A 172 -5.40 27.93 -9.15
N ARG A 173 -5.11 27.51 -10.39
CA ARG A 173 -4.62 28.42 -11.44
C ARG A 173 -5.80 29.07 -12.16
N PRO A 174 -6.02 30.37 -12.01
CA PRO A 174 -7.25 31.02 -12.56
C PRO A 174 -7.41 30.88 -14.07
N LYS A 175 -6.31 30.77 -14.81
CA LYS A 175 -6.33 30.67 -16.28
C LYS A 175 -6.71 29.27 -16.79
N THR A 176 -6.40 28.21 -16.04
CA THR A 176 -6.57 26.82 -16.49
C THR A 176 -7.61 26.07 -15.66
N GLY A 177 -7.94 26.56 -14.46
CA GLY A 177 -8.81 25.87 -13.51
C GLY A 177 -8.13 24.72 -12.77
N GLU A 178 -6.83 24.49 -13.00
CA GLU A 178 -6.07 23.42 -12.35
C GLU A 178 -6.02 23.62 -10.83
N ILE A 179 -6.28 22.54 -10.08
CA ILE A 179 -6.08 22.50 -8.64
C ILE A 179 -4.60 22.19 -8.39
N ILE A 180 -3.90 23.05 -7.67
CA ILE A 180 -2.48 22.94 -7.38
C ILE A 180 -2.18 22.72 -5.90
N ALA A 181 -3.15 22.99 -5.00
CA ALA A 181 -3.13 22.54 -3.61
C ALA A 181 -4.55 22.37 -3.07
N MET A 182 -4.77 21.39 -2.19
CA MET A 182 -6.07 21.08 -1.58
C MET A 182 -5.88 20.57 -0.15
N ILE A 183 -6.38 21.33 0.82
CA ILE A 183 -6.25 21.09 2.23
C ILE A 183 -7.65 20.81 2.83
#